data_af7f269e20b5a806023f6070ed9f6df3
#
_entry.id   af7f269e20b5a806023f6070ed9f6df3
#
_cell.length_a   1.000
_cell.length_b   1.000
_cell.length_c   1.000
_cell.angle_alpha   90.00
_cell.angle_beta   90.00
_cell.angle_gamma   90.00
#
_symmetry.space_group_name_H-M   'P 1'
#
loop_
_entity.id
_entity.type
_entity.pdbx_description
1 polymer ?
#
loop_
_entity_poly.entity_id
_entity_poly.type
_entity_poly.pdbx_seq_one_letter_code
_entity_poly.pdbx_strand_id
1 'polypeptide(L)'
;MQTNLLKPKIISVEALSANQAKVVMEPFERGYGHTLGNALRRVLLSSMVGYAPTEVAIAGVVHEYSTLDGVQEDVVNLLLNLKGIVFKLQSRDEVTINLRKEGPGVVTAKDIDLPHDVEIINPDHVIAHLSAGGKLDMQIKVEKGRGYVPGNMRQYHDEATKIIGRIVLDASFSPVSRVSYAVESARVEQRTDLDRLVMTIETCLLYTSPSPRDS
;
A
#
# COMPACT_ATOMS: atom_id res chain seq x y z
N MET A 1 19.67 -28.28 30.96
CA MET A 1 20.29 -27.33 30.01
C MET A 1 19.23 -26.39 29.50
N GLN A 2 19.21 -25.15 29.96
CA GLN A 2 18.32 -24.12 29.37
C GLN A 2 18.92 -23.73 28.02
N THR A 3 18.33 -24.20 26.94
CA THR A 3 18.64 -23.74 25.57
C THR A 3 18.03 -22.35 25.38
N ASN A 4 18.67 -21.34 25.92
CA ASN A 4 18.34 -19.95 25.58
C ASN A 4 18.75 -19.71 24.13
N LEU A 5 17.77 -19.58 23.25
CA LEU A 5 17.98 -19.11 21.88
C LEU A 5 18.68 -17.74 21.94
N LEU A 6 19.73 -17.60 21.14
CA LEU A 6 20.42 -16.31 21.01
C LEU A 6 19.46 -15.27 20.46
N LYS A 7 19.24 -14.21 21.22
CA LYS A 7 18.53 -13.02 20.74
C LYS A 7 19.49 -12.13 19.97
N PRO A 8 19.07 -11.53 18.86
CA PRO A 8 19.91 -10.59 18.12
C PRO A 8 20.30 -9.42 19.06
N LYS A 9 21.59 -9.13 19.13
CA LYS A 9 22.13 -8.01 19.90
C LYS A 9 22.33 -6.77 19.05
N ILE A 10 22.54 -6.97 17.75
CA ILE A 10 22.78 -5.91 16.78
C ILE A 10 21.55 -5.86 15.87
N ILE A 11 20.89 -4.72 15.87
CA ILE A 11 19.82 -4.41 14.90
C ILE A 11 20.19 -3.05 14.33
N SER A 12 20.54 -3.02 13.06
CA SER A 12 20.84 -1.78 12.35
C SER A 12 19.84 -1.57 11.22
N VAL A 13 19.41 -0.34 11.06
CA VAL A 13 18.51 0.08 9.99
C VAL A 13 19.23 1.15 9.19
N GLU A 14 19.41 0.89 7.91
CA GLU A 14 20.02 1.78 6.94
C GLU A 14 18.95 2.18 5.91
N ALA A 15 18.64 3.46 5.81
CA ALA A 15 17.76 3.98 4.77
C ALA A 15 18.55 4.03 3.45
N LEU A 16 18.12 3.23 2.46
CA LEU A 16 18.72 3.23 1.11
C LEU A 16 18.11 4.31 0.23
N SER A 17 16.82 4.58 0.42
CA SER A 17 16.08 5.65 -0.25
C SER A 17 14.92 6.11 0.64
N ALA A 18 14.12 7.05 0.14
CA ALA A 18 12.95 7.55 0.86
C ALA A 18 11.89 6.46 1.17
N ASN A 19 11.84 5.39 0.36
CA ASN A 19 10.87 4.31 0.48
C ASN A 19 11.50 2.91 0.64
N GLN A 20 12.84 2.83 0.81
CA GLN A 20 13.55 1.58 0.92
C GLN A 20 14.52 1.60 2.09
N ALA A 21 14.49 0.56 2.92
CA ALA A 21 15.38 0.39 4.05
C ALA A 21 16.00 -1.01 4.06
N LYS A 22 17.24 -1.08 4.53
CA LYS A 22 17.96 -2.31 4.80
C LYS A 22 18.05 -2.52 6.31
N VAL A 23 17.57 -3.65 6.78
CA VAL A 23 17.59 -4.03 8.19
C VAL A 23 18.53 -5.21 8.37
N VAL A 24 19.51 -5.08 9.26
CA VAL A 24 20.46 -6.13 9.58
C VAL A 24 20.26 -6.54 11.04
N MET A 25 20.10 -7.84 11.26
CA MET A 25 19.90 -8.44 12.58
C MET A 25 20.88 -9.58 12.78
N GLU A 26 21.67 -9.53 13.84
CA GLU A 26 22.65 -10.55 14.21
C GLU A 26 22.94 -10.53 15.73
N PRO A 27 23.46 -11.64 16.32
CA PRO A 27 23.58 -12.98 15.74
C PRO A 27 22.33 -13.83 15.95
N PHE A 28 22.15 -14.83 15.11
CA PHE A 28 21.18 -15.92 15.31
C PHE A 28 21.89 -17.27 15.32
N GLU A 29 21.24 -18.27 15.91
CA GLU A 29 21.68 -19.67 15.76
C GLU A 29 21.53 -20.12 14.30
N ARG A 30 22.43 -21.01 13.88
CA ARG A 30 22.49 -21.52 12.52
C ARG A 30 21.13 -22.07 12.04
N GLY A 31 20.68 -21.60 10.87
CA GLY A 31 19.40 -21.93 10.25
C GLY A 31 18.23 -21.08 10.74
N TYR A 32 18.37 -20.39 11.87
CA TYR A 32 17.29 -19.56 12.41
C TYR A 32 17.06 -18.30 11.58
N GLY A 33 18.12 -17.78 10.96
CA GLY A 33 18.04 -16.63 10.04
C GLY A 33 17.06 -16.88 8.88
N HIS A 34 17.06 -18.07 8.28
CA HIS A 34 16.13 -18.43 7.22
C HIS A 34 14.69 -18.55 7.72
N THR A 35 14.48 -19.17 8.87
CA THR A 35 13.14 -19.32 9.47
C THR A 35 12.53 -17.99 9.79
N LEU A 36 13.29 -17.13 10.46
CA LEU A 36 12.82 -15.78 10.83
C LEU A 36 12.65 -14.87 9.61
N GLY A 37 13.60 -14.90 8.67
CA GLY A 37 13.53 -14.11 7.45
C GLY A 37 12.28 -14.42 6.62
N ASN A 38 11.95 -15.71 6.46
CA ASN A 38 10.73 -16.12 5.76
C ASN A 38 9.47 -15.70 6.54
N ALA A 39 9.44 -15.91 7.85
CA ALA A 39 8.31 -15.52 8.69
C ALA A 39 8.06 -14.01 8.65
N LEU A 40 9.10 -13.20 8.84
CA LEU A 40 9.01 -11.74 8.78
C LEU A 40 8.58 -11.25 7.39
N ARG A 41 9.15 -11.82 6.32
CA ARG A 41 8.73 -11.49 4.96
C ARG A 41 7.24 -11.72 4.76
N ARG A 42 6.71 -12.84 5.19
CA ARG A 42 5.28 -13.16 5.07
C ARG A 42 4.42 -12.20 5.87
N VAL A 43 4.78 -11.91 7.11
CA VAL A 43 4.04 -10.98 7.98
C VAL A 43 4.04 -9.57 7.38
N LEU A 44 5.18 -9.08 6.93
CA LEU A 44 5.30 -7.74 6.33
C LEU A 44 4.45 -7.59 5.07
N LEU A 45 4.37 -8.62 4.23
CA LEU A 45 3.59 -8.56 2.99
C LEU A 45 2.08 -8.77 3.19
N SER A 46 1.66 -9.54 4.20
CA SER A 46 0.26 -9.97 4.35
C SER A 46 -0.50 -9.33 5.50
N SER A 47 0.20 -8.85 6.53
CA SER A 47 -0.45 -8.50 7.81
C SER A 47 -0.35 -7.03 8.20
N MET A 48 0.41 -6.25 7.42
CA MET A 48 0.49 -4.81 7.65
C MET A 48 -0.82 -4.13 7.28
N VAL A 49 -1.20 -3.16 8.12
CA VAL A 49 -2.39 -2.34 7.89
C VAL A 49 -2.07 -1.25 6.88
N GLY A 50 -2.99 -1.03 5.94
CA GLY A 50 -2.93 0.06 4.99
C GLY A 50 -4.31 0.49 4.55
N TYR A 51 -4.35 1.39 3.58
CA TYR A 51 -5.57 1.99 3.04
C TYR A 51 -5.60 1.82 1.53
N ALA A 52 -6.76 1.49 0.99
CA ALA A 52 -6.91 1.31 -0.45
C ALA A 52 -8.31 1.73 -0.92
N PRO A 53 -8.46 2.18 -2.18
CA PRO A 53 -9.76 2.39 -2.78
C PRO A 53 -10.44 1.04 -2.98
N THR A 54 -11.68 0.95 -2.55
CA THR A 54 -12.46 -0.30 -2.54
C THR A 54 -13.68 -0.25 -3.45
N GLU A 55 -14.27 0.94 -3.59
CA GLU A 55 -15.42 1.17 -4.45
C GLU A 55 -15.29 2.53 -5.14
N VAL A 56 -15.76 2.60 -6.36
CA VAL A 56 -15.80 3.84 -7.13
C VAL A 56 -17.16 3.97 -7.81
N ALA A 57 -17.74 5.14 -7.73
CA ALA A 57 -18.91 5.55 -8.55
C ALA A 57 -18.48 6.68 -9.48
N ILE A 58 -18.68 6.52 -10.76
CA ILE A 58 -18.32 7.52 -11.79
C ILE A 58 -19.59 7.98 -12.48
N ALA A 59 -19.80 9.28 -12.58
CA ALA A 59 -20.96 9.83 -13.26
C ALA A 59 -20.99 9.41 -14.74
N GLY A 60 -22.11 8.85 -15.19
CA GLY A 60 -22.27 8.37 -16.55
C GLY A 60 -21.71 6.96 -16.83
N VAL A 61 -21.16 6.28 -15.81
CA VAL A 61 -20.62 4.91 -15.95
C VAL A 61 -21.45 3.93 -15.14
N VAL A 62 -21.83 2.82 -15.76
CA VAL A 62 -22.62 1.74 -15.14
C VAL A 62 -21.75 0.51 -14.86
N HIS A 63 -20.70 0.29 -15.65
CA HIS A 63 -19.79 -0.85 -15.53
C HIS A 63 -18.38 -0.50 -16.00
N GLU A 64 -17.39 -1.28 -15.57
CA GLU A 64 -15.96 -1.03 -15.81
C GLU A 64 -15.54 -1.06 -17.30
N TYR A 65 -16.31 -1.67 -18.18
CA TYR A 65 -15.98 -1.77 -19.62
C TYR A 65 -16.55 -0.61 -20.44
N SER A 66 -16.85 0.51 -19.80
CA SER A 66 -17.35 1.74 -20.44
C SER A 66 -16.19 2.67 -20.83
N THR A 67 -16.51 3.59 -21.72
CA THR A 67 -15.67 4.74 -22.04
C THR A 67 -16.38 6.02 -21.60
N LEU A 68 -15.62 7.06 -21.29
CA LEU A 68 -16.12 8.38 -20.91
C LEU A 68 -15.79 9.37 -22.01
N ASP A 69 -16.79 10.11 -22.47
CA ASP A 69 -16.60 11.15 -23.46
C ASP A 69 -15.67 12.24 -22.90
N GLY A 70 -14.63 12.57 -23.67
CA GLY A 70 -13.67 13.59 -23.28
C GLY A 70 -12.62 13.13 -22.25
N VAL A 71 -12.56 11.87 -21.90
CA VAL A 71 -11.48 11.24 -21.12
C VAL A 71 -10.69 10.33 -22.04
N GLN A 72 -9.37 10.44 -22.01
CA GLN A 72 -8.48 9.68 -22.91
C GLN A 72 -8.41 8.20 -22.50
N GLU A 73 -8.42 7.93 -21.20
CA GLU A 73 -8.38 6.59 -20.64
C GLU A 73 -9.76 5.96 -20.63
N ASP A 74 -9.83 4.64 -20.85
CA ASP A 74 -11.02 3.86 -20.55
C ASP A 74 -11.23 3.71 -19.02
N VAL A 75 -12.40 3.28 -18.61
CA VAL A 75 -12.72 3.14 -17.19
C VAL A 75 -11.81 2.13 -16.50
N VAL A 76 -11.42 1.03 -17.16
CA VAL A 76 -10.50 0.03 -16.58
C VAL A 76 -9.15 0.66 -16.26
N ASN A 77 -8.56 1.42 -17.21
CA ASN A 77 -7.28 2.10 -16.99
C ASN A 77 -7.39 3.16 -15.89
N LEU A 78 -8.50 3.90 -15.84
CA LEU A 78 -8.78 4.86 -14.79
C LEU A 78 -8.82 4.19 -13.41
N LEU A 79 -9.50 3.04 -13.28
CA LEU A 79 -9.55 2.26 -12.04
C LEU A 79 -8.17 1.72 -11.64
N LEU A 80 -7.34 1.29 -12.61
CA LEU A 80 -5.97 0.87 -12.36
C LEU A 80 -5.09 2.03 -11.87
N ASN A 81 -5.26 3.22 -12.45
CA ASN A 81 -4.56 4.41 -11.99
C ASN A 81 -4.97 4.79 -10.56
N LEU A 82 -6.26 4.69 -10.20
CA LEU A 82 -6.72 4.93 -8.83
C LEU A 82 -6.09 4.00 -7.81
N LYS A 83 -5.84 2.72 -8.16
CA LYS A 83 -5.14 1.77 -7.29
C LYS A 83 -3.69 2.17 -7.01
N GLY A 84 -3.08 3.01 -7.83
CA GLY A 84 -1.73 3.53 -7.63
C GLY A 84 -1.65 4.67 -6.61
N ILE A 85 -2.78 5.21 -6.15
CA ILE A 85 -2.81 6.28 -5.15
C ILE A 85 -2.60 5.70 -3.76
N VAL A 86 -1.69 6.31 -3.01
CA VAL A 86 -1.35 5.89 -1.65
C VAL A 86 -2.02 6.83 -0.66
N PHE A 87 -3.01 6.30 0.05
CA PHE A 87 -3.78 7.02 1.05
C PHE A 87 -3.25 6.75 2.46
N LYS A 88 -3.38 7.76 3.33
CA LYS A 88 -3.13 7.66 4.75
C LYS A 88 -4.28 8.35 5.50
N LEU A 89 -4.99 7.59 6.32
CA LEU A 89 -6.07 8.08 7.18
C LEU A 89 -5.58 8.13 8.63
N GLN A 90 -5.92 9.19 9.35
CA GLN A 90 -5.45 9.37 10.73
C GLN A 90 -6.43 8.85 11.78
N SER A 91 -7.73 9.02 11.57
CA SER A 91 -8.73 8.79 12.63
C SER A 91 -9.90 7.89 12.22
N ARG A 92 -9.98 7.48 10.95
CA ARG A 92 -11.13 6.73 10.41
C ARG A 92 -10.68 5.41 9.81
N ASP A 93 -11.58 4.43 9.82
CA ASP A 93 -11.38 3.17 9.15
C ASP A 93 -11.88 3.19 7.69
N GLU A 94 -12.77 4.14 7.36
CA GLU A 94 -13.27 4.36 6.00
C GLU A 94 -13.57 5.84 5.74
N VAL A 95 -13.49 6.24 4.49
CA VAL A 95 -13.86 7.58 4.02
C VAL A 95 -14.34 7.51 2.57
N THR A 96 -15.33 8.35 2.25
CA THR A 96 -15.74 8.60 0.88
C THR A 96 -15.27 9.98 0.47
N ILE A 97 -14.51 10.06 -0.61
CA ILE A 97 -13.91 11.28 -1.16
C ILE A 97 -14.40 11.51 -2.57
N ASN A 98 -14.43 12.77 -3.00
CA ASN A 98 -14.90 13.16 -4.32
C ASN A 98 -13.75 13.70 -5.15
N LEU A 99 -13.82 13.44 -6.46
CA LEU A 99 -12.96 14.07 -7.45
C LEU A 99 -13.85 14.65 -8.54
N ARG A 100 -13.73 15.95 -8.74
CA ARG A 100 -14.46 16.66 -9.81
C ARG A 100 -13.50 17.55 -10.55
N LYS A 101 -13.35 17.31 -11.85
CA LYS A 101 -12.53 18.15 -12.73
C LYS A 101 -13.18 18.29 -14.10
N GLU A 102 -13.16 19.50 -14.65
CA GLU A 102 -13.70 19.85 -15.96
C GLU A 102 -12.65 20.58 -16.79
N GLY A 103 -12.71 20.41 -18.10
CA GLY A 103 -11.85 21.08 -19.05
C GLY A 103 -10.55 20.32 -19.36
N PRO A 104 -9.80 20.76 -20.39
CA PRO A 104 -8.63 20.05 -20.86
C PRO A 104 -7.50 20.07 -19.83
N GLY A 105 -6.85 18.93 -19.63
CA GLY A 105 -5.69 18.82 -18.77
C GLY A 105 -5.53 17.48 -18.08
N VAL A 106 -4.46 17.36 -17.32
CA VAL A 106 -4.14 16.16 -16.56
C VAL A 106 -4.88 16.19 -15.22
N VAL A 107 -5.57 15.09 -14.90
CA VAL A 107 -6.17 14.87 -13.59
C VAL A 107 -5.17 14.09 -12.74
N THR A 108 -4.82 14.65 -11.60
CA THR A 108 -3.87 14.04 -10.66
C THR A 108 -4.53 13.81 -9.30
N ALA A 109 -3.86 13.07 -8.44
CA ALA A 109 -4.35 12.82 -7.09
C ALA A 109 -4.54 14.10 -6.24
N LYS A 110 -3.88 15.22 -6.61
CA LYS A 110 -4.10 16.54 -5.99
C LYS A 110 -5.51 17.10 -6.21
N ASP A 111 -6.16 16.69 -7.30
CA ASP A 111 -7.49 17.19 -7.68
C ASP A 111 -8.61 16.52 -6.85
N ILE A 112 -8.27 15.58 -5.97
CA ILE A 112 -9.21 14.92 -5.06
C ILE A 112 -9.52 15.85 -3.88
N ASP A 113 -10.79 16.03 -3.58
CA ASP A 113 -11.23 16.77 -2.40
C ASP A 113 -11.00 15.93 -1.14
N LEU A 114 -10.01 16.31 -0.33
CA LEU A 114 -9.59 15.58 0.85
C LEU A 114 -10.13 16.22 2.13
N PRO A 115 -10.76 15.44 3.03
CA PRO A 115 -10.98 15.87 4.41
C PRO A 115 -9.66 16.06 5.16
N HIS A 116 -9.67 16.81 6.27
CA HIS A 116 -8.47 17.16 7.05
C HIS A 116 -7.71 15.94 7.63
N ASP A 117 -8.37 14.83 7.78
CA ASP A 117 -7.84 13.58 8.34
C ASP A 117 -7.38 12.57 7.28
N VAL A 118 -7.36 12.98 6.01
CA VAL A 118 -6.90 12.16 4.88
C VAL A 118 -5.74 12.84 4.18
N GLU A 119 -4.68 12.08 3.96
CA GLU A 119 -3.48 12.52 3.27
C GLU A 119 -3.19 11.59 2.08
N ILE A 120 -2.76 12.17 0.96
CA ILE A 120 -2.23 11.43 -0.19
C ILE A 120 -0.72 11.61 -0.23
N ILE A 121 0.00 10.48 -0.24
CA ILE A 121 1.47 10.47 -0.20
C ILE A 121 2.09 10.80 -1.56
N ASN A 122 1.42 10.40 -2.64
CA ASN A 122 1.86 10.62 -4.03
C ASN A 122 0.89 11.55 -4.80
N PRO A 123 0.80 12.83 -4.44
CA PRO A 123 -0.20 13.75 -4.97
C PRO A 123 -0.06 14.03 -6.48
N ASP A 124 1.11 13.83 -7.05
CA ASP A 124 1.38 14.02 -8.48
C ASP A 124 1.01 12.79 -9.35
N HIS A 125 0.48 11.73 -8.72
CA HIS A 125 0.05 10.54 -9.44
C HIS A 125 -1.07 10.86 -10.43
N VAL A 126 -0.87 10.51 -11.70
CA VAL A 126 -1.82 10.78 -12.78
C VAL A 126 -2.96 9.78 -12.74
N ILE A 127 -4.19 10.28 -12.77
CA ILE A 127 -5.41 9.48 -12.79
C ILE A 127 -5.95 9.37 -14.22
N ALA A 128 -6.06 10.51 -14.91
CA ALA A 128 -6.64 10.59 -16.25
C ALA A 128 -6.17 11.85 -17.01
N HIS A 129 -6.43 11.85 -18.32
CA HIS A 129 -6.23 13.00 -19.19
C HIS A 129 -7.57 13.42 -19.78
N LEU A 130 -7.93 14.69 -19.58
CA LEU A 130 -9.15 15.28 -20.12
C LEU A 130 -8.86 16.06 -21.41
N SER A 131 -9.71 15.87 -22.41
CA SER A 131 -9.73 16.65 -23.64
C SER A 131 -10.63 17.90 -23.49
N ALA A 132 -10.67 18.73 -24.51
CA ALA A 132 -11.54 19.91 -24.54
C ALA A 132 -13.02 19.49 -24.37
N GLY A 133 -13.67 20.02 -23.31
CA GLY A 133 -15.05 19.66 -22.95
C GLY A 133 -15.17 18.37 -22.11
N GLY A 134 -14.06 17.69 -21.83
CA GLY A 134 -14.06 16.52 -20.95
C GLY A 134 -14.41 16.89 -19.51
N LYS A 135 -15.11 15.97 -18.85
CA LYS A 135 -15.54 16.09 -17.46
C LYS A 135 -15.36 14.76 -16.76
N LEU A 136 -14.75 14.80 -15.58
CA LEU A 136 -14.64 13.66 -14.69
C LEU A 136 -15.25 14.00 -13.33
N ASP A 137 -16.27 13.27 -12.95
CA ASP A 137 -16.93 13.38 -11.64
C ASP A 137 -17.04 11.98 -11.06
N MET A 138 -16.32 11.74 -9.96
CA MET A 138 -16.30 10.44 -9.32
C MET A 138 -16.29 10.52 -7.81
N GLN A 139 -16.82 9.50 -7.20
CA GLN A 139 -16.80 9.27 -5.77
C GLN A 139 -16.01 8.00 -5.48
N ILE A 140 -15.03 8.09 -4.59
CA ILE A 140 -14.10 7.02 -4.26
C ILE A 140 -14.27 6.68 -2.78
N LYS A 141 -14.55 5.42 -2.47
CA LYS A 141 -14.55 4.89 -1.12
C LYS A 141 -13.18 4.30 -0.83
N VAL A 142 -12.53 4.79 0.22
CA VAL A 142 -11.24 4.30 0.71
C VAL A 142 -11.46 3.65 2.07
N GLU A 143 -10.94 2.45 2.24
CA GLU A 143 -11.08 1.68 3.47
C GLU A 143 -9.73 1.22 4.00
N LYS A 144 -9.70 0.94 5.30
CA LYS A 144 -8.57 0.33 6.00
C LYS A 144 -8.67 -1.19 5.93
N GLY A 145 -7.56 -1.84 5.67
CA GLY A 145 -7.52 -3.30 5.60
C GLY A 145 -6.12 -3.85 5.72
N ARG A 146 -5.98 -5.15 5.40
CA ARG A 146 -4.71 -5.87 5.40
C ARG A 146 -4.61 -6.79 4.21
N GLY A 147 -3.41 -6.89 3.65
CA GLY A 147 -3.13 -7.79 2.54
C GLY A 147 -3.90 -7.43 1.27
N TYR A 148 -4.37 -8.44 0.54
CA TYR A 148 -5.12 -8.32 -0.70
C TYR A 148 -6.53 -8.90 -0.55
N VAL A 149 -7.53 -8.14 -0.94
CA VAL A 149 -8.93 -8.56 -0.92
C VAL A 149 -9.52 -8.39 -2.32
N PRO A 150 -9.87 -9.50 -3.01
CA PRO A 150 -10.50 -9.44 -4.32
C PRO A 150 -11.90 -8.83 -4.25
N GLY A 151 -12.26 -8.03 -5.26
CA GLY A 151 -13.54 -7.33 -5.33
C GLY A 151 -14.76 -8.27 -5.34
N ASN A 152 -14.64 -9.44 -5.97
CA ASN A 152 -15.71 -10.43 -6.00
C ASN A 152 -16.10 -10.95 -4.60
N MET A 153 -15.15 -11.08 -3.68
CA MET A 153 -15.46 -11.47 -2.29
C MET A 153 -16.27 -10.40 -1.55
N ARG A 154 -16.12 -9.14 -1.91
CA ARG A 154 -16.86 -8.03 -1.31
C ARG A 154 -18.30 -7.94 -1.84
N GLN A 155 -18.51 -8.26 -3.12
CA GLN A 155 -19.84 -8.26 -3.73
C GLN A 155 -20.81 -9.22 -3.04
N TYR A 156 -20.31 -10.33 -2.46
CA TYR A 156 -21.16 -11.33 -1.79
C TYR A 156 -21.64 -10.91 -0.40
N HIS A 157 -20.98 -9.94 0.24
CA HIS A 157 -21.39 -9.49 1.57
C HIS A 157 -22.50 -8.43 1.56
N ASP A 158 -22.75 -7.78 0.42
CA ASP A 158 -23.64 -6.61 0.33
C ASP A 158 -24.68 -6.72 -0.80
N GLU A 159 -25.23 -7.90 -1.04
CA GLU A 159 -26.29 -8.08 -2.05
C GLU A 159 -27.52 -7.17 -1.83
N ALA A 160 -27.75 -6.72 -0.58
CA ALA A 160 -28.85 -5.81 -0.22
C ALA A 160 -28.61 -4.34 -0.62
N THR A 161 -27.36 -3.95 -0.96
CA THR A 161 -26.98 -2.58 -1.25
C THR A 161 -26.32 -2.39 -2.64
N LYS A 162 -26.70 -3.19 -3.63
CA LYS A 162 -26.28 -2.95 -5.01
C LYS A 162 -26.82 -1.61 -5.52
N ILE A 163 -26.06 -0.55 -5.24
CA ILE A 163 -26.31 0.75 -5.85
C ILE A 163 -25.84 0.68 -7.31
N ILE A 164 -26.75 0.86 -8.25
CA ILE A 164 -26.46 0.89 -9.68
C ILE A 164 -25.40 1.96 -9.95
N GLY A 165 -24.31 1.60 -10.68
CA GLY A 165 -23.22 2.51 -11.00
C GLY A 165 -22.04 2.49 -10.00
N ARG A 166 -22.07 1.65 -8.96
CA ARG A 166 -20.89 1.37 -8.12
C ARG A 166 -20.05 0.23 -8.71
N ILE A 167 -18.78 0.51 -8.87
CA ILE A 167 -17.79 -0.47 -9.33
C ILE A 167 -16.93 -0.85 -8.12
N VAL A 168 -16.90 -2.15 -7.80
CA VAL A 168 -16.10 -2.69 -6.70
C VAL A 168 -14.71 -3.01 -7.22
N LEU A 169 -13.70 -2.54 -6.50
CA LEU A 169 -12.28 -2.74 -6.84
C LEU A 169 -11.65 -3.86 -5.99
N ASP A 170 -10.70 -4.57 -6.60
CA ASP A 170 -9.76 -5.35 -5.81
C ASP A 170 -8.88 -4.41 -5.01
N ALA A 171 -8.79 -4.62 -3.72
CA ALA A 171 -8.05 -3.77 -2.80
C ALA A 171 -6.74 -4.42 -2.36
N SER A 172 -5.62 -3.74 -2.59
CA SER A 172 -4.32 -4.09 -2.04
C SER A 172 -3.99 -3.10 -0.92
N PHE A 173 -4.13 -3.56 0.32
CA PHE A 173 -3.95 -2.72 1.50
C PHE A 173 -2.50 -2.68 1.98
N SER A 174 -1.63 -3.62 1.53
CA SER A 174 -0.27 -3.69 2.04
C SER A 174 0.52 -2.42 1.72
N PRO A 175 1.04 -1.70 2.73
CA PRO A 175 1.94 -0.58 2.51
C PRO A 175 3.34 -1.03 2.07
N VAL A 176 3.64 -2.33 2.20
CA VAL A 176 4.90 -2.94 1.81
C VAL A 176 4.77 -3.52 0.42
N SER A 177 5.55 -3.00 -0.53
CA SER A 177 5.54 -3.42 -1.93
C SER A 177 6.48 -4.58 -2.20
N ARG A 178 7.63 -4.61 -1.50
CA ARG A 178 8.65 -5.64 -1.70
C ARG A 178 9.42 -5.94 -0.43
N VAL A 179 9.67 -7.22 -0.17
CA VAL A 179 10.57 -7.69 0.88
C VAL A 179 11.47 -8.76 0.31
N SER A 180 12.77 -8.57 0.41
CA SER A 180 13.79 -9.57 0.14
C SER A 180 14.64 -9.79 1.38
N TYR A 181 15.18 -10.98 1.57
CA TYR A 181 16.12 -11.26 2.64
C TYR A 181 17.24 -12.19 2.16
N ALA A 182 18.38 -12.04 2.81
CA ALA A 182 19.53 -12.91 2.67
C ALA A 182 20.03 -13.31 4.04
N VAL A 183 20.61 -14.50 4.16
CA VAL A 183 21.24 -14.98 5.37
C VAL A 183 22.74 -15.12 5.09
N GLU A 184 23.54 -14.42 5.86
CA GLU A 184 24.97 -14.39 5.78
C GLU A 184 25.57 -15.05 7.04
N SER A 185 26.84 -15.46 6.99
CA SER A 185 27.53 -15.94 8.18
C SER A 185 27.90 -14.79 9.10
N ALA A 186 27.57 -14.92 10.37
CA ALA A 186 27.99 -13.99 11.43
C ALA A 186 29.11 -14.60 12.26
N ARG A 187 30.04 -13.77 12.70
CA ARG A 187 31.10 -14.16 13.62
C ARG A 187 30.96 -13.38 14.93
N VAL A 188 30.82 -14.13 16.01
CA VAL A 188 30.83 -13.54 17.36
C VAL A 188 31.89 -14.27 18.17
N GLU A 189 32.97 -13.57 18.51
CA GLU A 189 34.17 -14.13 19.21
C GLU A 189 34.78 -15.31 18.46
N GLN A 190 34.69 -16.52 19.03
CA GLN A 190 35.20 -17.75 18.44
C GLN A 190 34.19 -18.52 17.64
N ARG A 191 32.90 -18.14 17.71
CA ARG A 191 31.82 -18.79 16.94
C ARG A 191 31.69 -18.17 15.56
N THR A 192 31.82 -19.01 14.54
CA THR A 192 31.72 -18.62 13.12
C THR A 192 30.50 -19.26 12.44
N ASP A 193 29.71 -20.02 13.21
CA ASP A 193 28.58 -20.83 12.76
C ASP A 193 27.23 -20.13 12.98
N LEU A 194 27.23 -18.81 13.18
CA LEU A 194 26.03 -18.01 13.43
C LEU A 194 25.49 -17.39 12.15
N ASP A 195 24.19 -17.09 12.16
CA ASP A 195 23.50 -16.43 11.05
C ASP A 195 23.38 -14.92 11.29
N ARG A 196 23.53 -14.17 10.21
CA ARG A 196 23.22 -12.74 10.08
C ARG A 196 22.09 -12.60 9.08
N LEU A 197 20.95 -12.07 9.51
CA LEU A 197 19.80 -11.82 8.66
C LEU A 197 19.84 -10.40 8.12
N VAL A 198 19.86 -10.27 6.81
CA VAL A 198 19.80 -9.00 6.08
C VAL A 198 18.48 -8.93 5.35
N MET A 199 17.66 -7.96 5.66
CA MET A 199 16.36 -7.75 5.00
C MET A 199 16.35 -6.41 4.27
N THR A 200 15.84 -6.39 3.05
CA THR A 200 15.56 -5.16 2.30
C THR A 200 14.06 -5.04 2.14
N ILE A 201 13.52 -3.94 2.64
CA ILE A 201 12.08 -3.66 2.69
C ILE A 201 11.83 -2.41 1.85
N GLU A 202 10.90 -2.51 0.91
CA GLU A 202 10.43 -1.40 0.09
C GLU A 202 8.95 -1.15 0.37
N THR A 203 8.59 0.11 0.60
CA THR A 203 7.23 0.53 0.93
C THR A 203 6.70 1.53 -0.11
N CYS A 204 5.39 1.59 -0.26
CA CYS A 204 4.74 2.65 -1.03
C CYS A 204 4.66 3.98 -0.26
N LEU A 205 4.89 3.95 1.06
CA LEU A 205 4.96 5.11 1.94
C LEU A 205 6.41 5.55 2.08
N LEU A 206 6.62 6.86 2.25
CA LEU A 206 7.92 7.38 2.63
C LEU A 206 8.33 6.81 3.99
N TYR A 207 9.56 6.35 4.11
CA TYR A 207 10.13 5.93 5.37
C TYR A 207 10.32 7.18 6.26
N THR A 208 9.38 7.41 7.15
CA THR A 208 9.59 8.36 8.24
C THR A 208 10.16 7.57 9.40
N SER A 209 11.42 7.83 9.76
CA SER A 209 11.97 7.27 11.00
C SER A 209 11.08 7.71 12.16
N PRO A 210 10.77 6.82 13.11
CA PRO A 210 10.00 7.21 14.28
C PRO A 210 10.73 8.38 14.95
N SER A 211 9.98 9.45 15.20
CA SER A 211 10.52 10.61 15.92
C SER A 211 10.99 10.16 17.30
N PRO A 212 12.17 10.62 17.79
CA PRO A 212 12.64 10.30 19.13
C PRO A 212 11.70 10.77 20.27
N ARG A 213 10.55 11.36 19.93
CA ARG A 213 9.55 11.86 20.90
C ARG A 213 8.42 10.86 21.20
N ASP A 214 8.40 9.71 20.52
CA ASP A 214 7.35 8.68 20.70
C ASP A 214 7.83 7.48 21.55
N SER A 215 8.87 7.67 22.37
CA SER A 215 9.39 6.69 23.33
C SER A 215 9.16 7.15 24.76
#